data_d4ccc6f02288ab4a62b55a8a2b8222b6
#
_entry.id   d4ccc6f02288ab4a62b55a8a2b8222b6
#
_cell.length_a   1.000
_cell.length_b   1.000
_cell.length_c   1.000
_cell.angle_alpha   90.00
_cell.angle_beta   90.00
_cell.angle_gamma   90.00
#
_symmetry.space_group_name_H-M   'P 1'
#
loop_
_entity.id
_entity.type
_entity.pdbx_description
1 polymer ?
#
loop_
_entity_poly.entity_id
_entity_poly.type
_entity_poly.pdbx_seq_one_letter_code
_entity_poly.pdbx_strand_id
1 'polypeptide(L)'
;MIACLLDDSALLALGKGYPALSGFIVDAAAGRAVVAVPALCLCAAEALRPGIAEHVGRLPVDIEPLELSAAIPAGRLIGDGVDWRIAHAVAAALPSAVHPDGRVILSVETARYEGSGVRPIDPGDLG
;
A
#
# COMPACT_ATOMS: atom_id res chain seq x y z
N MET A 1 0.86 17.80 -3.23
CA MET A 1 1.68 16.59 -2.99
C MET A 1 0.75 15.38 -2.95
N ILE A 2 1.09 14.32 -3.66
CA ILE A 2 0.28 13.10 -3.72
C ILE A 2 0.70 12.17 -2.57
N ALA A 3 -0.28 11.72 -1.77
CA ALA A 3 -0.08 10.71 -0.73
C ALA A 3 -0.71 9.40 -1.17
N CYS A 4 0.08 8.34 -1.33
CA CYS A 4 -0.41 7.04 -1.74
C CYS A 4 0.18 5.90 -0.91
N LEU A 5 -0.52 4.76 -0.98
CA LEU A 5 -0.12 3.52 -0.34
C LEU A 5 0.16 2.48 -1.42
N LEU A 6 1.19 1.67 -1.21
CA LEU A 6 1.46 0.52 -2.08
C LEU A 6 1.07 -0.76 -1.33
N ASP A 7 0.22 -1.58 -1.93
CA ASP A 7 -0.08 -2.89 -1.36
C ASP A 7 0.98 -3.93 -1.77
N ASP A 8 0.79 -5.17 -1.36
CA ASP A 8 1.71 -6.26 -1.68
C ASP A 8 1.87 -6.47 -3.18
N SER A 9 0.77 -6.42 -3.93
CA SER A 9 0.81 -6.59 -5.39
C SER A 9 1.59 -5.48 -6.09
N ALA A 10 1.43 -4.24 -5.63
CA ALA A 10 2.18 -3.11 -6.14
C ALA A 10 3.68 -3.23 -5.81
N LEU A 11 4.01 -3.69 -4.60
CA LEU A 11 5.40 -3.92 -4.22
C LEU A 11 6.08 -4.97 -5.10
N LEU A 12 5.39 -6.07 -5.37
CA LEU A 12 5.90 -7.11 -6.25
C LEU A 12 6.11 -6.59 -7.68
N ALA A 13 5.17 -5.79 -8.20
CA ALA A 13 5.28 -5.16 -9.51
C ALA A 13 6.44 -4.17 -9.56
N LEU A 14 6.61 -3.34 -8.52
CA LEU A 14 7.72 -2.41 -8.39
C LEU A 14 9.06 -3.16 -8.43
N GLY A 15 9.15 -4.27 -7.72
CA GLY A 15 10.35 -5.11 -7.70
C GLY A 15 10.71 -5.72 -9.05
N LYS A 16 9.73 -5.83 -9.96
CA LYS A 16 9.93 -6.28 -11.35
C LYS A 16 10.21 -5.14 -12.31
N GLY A 17 10.32 -3.90 -11.81
CA GLY A 17 10.62 -2.74 -12.64
C GLY A 17 9.40 -2.13 -13.36
N TYR A 18 8.20 -2.29 -12.82
CA TYR A 18 6.99 -1.71 -13.41
C TYR A 18 7.10 -0.18 -13.54
N PRO A 19 7.12 0.38 -14.77
CA PRO A 19 7.49 1.79 -14.98
C PRO A 19 6.59 2.80 -14.26
N ALA A 20 5.29 2.57 -14.24
CA ALA A 20 4.34 3.49 -13.59
C ALA A 20 4.62 3.62 -12.09
N LEU A 21 4.98 2.53 -11.41
CA LEU A 21 5.34 2.54 -10.00
C LEU A 21 6.72 3.14 -9.76
N SER A 22 7.68 2.84 -10.63
CA SER A 22 9.01 3.45 -10.54
C SER A 22 8.96 4.98 -10.61
N GLY A 23 8.02 5.52 -11.39
CA GLY A 23 7.78 6.97 -11.47
C GLY A 23 7.37 7.58 -10.13
N PHE A 24 6.52 6.90 -9.37
CA PHE A 24 6.13 7.36 -8.03
C PHE A 24 7.32 7.36 -7.06
N ILE A 25 8.23 6.40 -7.18
CA ILE A 25 9.43 6.36 -6.35
C ILE A 25 10.35 7.54 -6.69
N VAL A 26 10.51 7.86 -7.98
CA VAL A 26 11.27 9.04 -8.42
C VAL A 26 10.64 10.32 -7.85
N ASP A 27 9.32 10.44 -7.91
CA ASP A 27 8.60 11.59 -7.36
C ASP A 27 8.76 11.68 -5.84
N ALA A 28 8.74 10.55 -5.14
CA ALA A 28 8.98 10.52 -3.70
C ALA A 28 10.39 11.00 -3.34
N ALA A 29 11.40 10.55 -4.09
CA ALA A 29 12.78 10.98 -3.90
C ALA A 29 12.95 12.49 -4.13
N ALA A 30 12.16 13.07 -5.03
CA ALA A 30 12.19 14.50 -5.35
C ALA A 30 11.27 15.34 -4.45
N GLY A 31 10.59 14.73 -3.48
CA GLY A 31 9.67 15.44 -2.57
C GLY A 31 8.33 15.79 -3.18
N ARG A 32 7.97 15.23 -4.35
CA ARG A 32 6.70 15.51 -5.03
C ARG A 32 5.58 14.54 -4.66
N ALA A 33 5.92 13.45 -3.99
CA ALA A 33 4.95 12.46 -3.52
C ALA A 33 5.37 11.92 -2.16
N VAL A 34 4.39 11.46 -1.38
CA VAL A 34 4.63 10.68 -0.16
C VAL A 34 4.09 9.29 -0.43
N VAL A 35 4.99 8.31 -0.42
CA VAL A 35 4.65 6.92 -0.67
C VAL A 35 4.83 6.14 0.62
N ALA A 36 3.78 5.50 1.09
CA ALA A 36 3.82 4.68 2.28
C ALA A 36 3.50 3.22 1.95
N VAL A 37 4.07 2.33 2.73
CA VAL A 37 3.87 0.88 2.60
C VAL A 37 3.35 0.36 3.94
N PRO A 38 2.11 -0.13 4.01
CA PRO A 38 1.62 -0.76 5.23
C PRO A 38 2.45 -2.00 5.56
N ALA A 39 2.86 -2.14 6.80
CA ALA A 39 3.76 -3.22 7.21
C ALA A 39 3.22 -4.62 6.89
N LEU A 40 1.90 -4.82 7.01
CA LEU A 40 1.30 -6.12 6.70
C LEU A 40 1.35 -6.44 5.20
N CYS A 41 1.26 -5.42 4.34
CA CYS A 41 1.45 -5.59 2.90
C CYS A 41 2.90 -5.98 2.58
N LEU A 42 3.86 -5.36 3.27
CA LEU A 42 5.27 -5.72 3.13
C LEU A 42 5.53 -7.16 3.57
N CYS A 43 4.91 -7.58 4.67
CA CYS A 43 4.96 -8.96 5.16
C CYS A 43 4.43 -9.94 4.10
N ALA A 44 3.29 -9.62 3.49
CA ALA A 44 2.69 -10.46 2.46
C ALA A 44 3.58 -10.56 1.22
N ALA A 45 4.18 -9.45 0.79
CA ALA A 45 5.11 -9.43 -0.35
C ALA A 45 6.38 -10.26 -0.06
N GLU A 46 6.94 -10.11 1.14
CA GLU A 46 8.12 -10.87 1.57
C GLU A 46 7.87 -12.37 1.58
N ALA A 47 6.67 -12.80 1.97
CA ALA A 47 6.28 -14.21 1.97
C ALA A 47 6.31 -14.82 0.57
N LEU A 48 5.96 -14.02 -0.45
CA LEU A 48 5.96 -14.47 -1.85
C LEU A 48 7.31 -14.30 -2.53
N ARG A 49 8.06 -13.28 -2.16
CA ARG A 49 9.37 -12.96 -2.75
C ARG A 49 10.36 -12.57 -1.66
N PRO A 50 11.04 -13.55 -1.06
CA PRO A 50 12.04 -13.28 -0.03
C PRO A 50 13.11 -12.28 -0.51
N GLY A 51 13.42 -11.31 0.35
CA GLY A 51 14.38 -10.23 0.04
C GLY A 51 13.74 -8.94 -0.42
N ILE A 52 12.44 -8.94 -0.79
CA ILE A 52 11.79 -7.71 -1.26
C ILE A 52 11.71 -6.64 -0.16
N ALA A 53 11.55 -7.06 1.10
CA ALA A 53 11.45 -6.11 2.21
C ALA A 53 12.74 -5.30 2.38
N GLU A 54 13.91 -5.94 2.24
CA GLU A 54 15.19 -5.24 2.30
C GLU A 54 15.33 -4.25 1.14
N HIS A 55 14.90 -4.64 -0.06
CA HIS A 55 14.91 -3.77 -1.23
C HIS A 55 14.03 -2.55 -1.00
N VAL A 56 12.80 -2.76 -0.57
CA VAL A 56 11.83 -1.68 -0.30
C VAL A 56 12.35 -0.75 0.80
N GLY A 57 12.99 -1.29 1.84
CA GLY A 57 13.56 -0.51 2.93
C GLY A 57 14.66 0.46 2.52
N ARG A 58 15.24 0.30 1.32
CA ARG A 58 16.24 1.20 0.75
C ARG A 58 15.65 2.29 -0.14
N LEU A 59 14.34 2.22 -0.39
CA LEU A 59 13.63 3.19 -1.23
C LEU A 59 13.14 4.38 -0.39
N PRO A 60 12.88 5.54 -1.01
CA PRO A 60 12.34 6.71 -0.32
C PRO A 60 10.83 6.54 -0.03
N VAL A 61 10.49 5.52 0.72
CA VAL A 61 9.13 5.20 1.13
C VAL A 61 9.05 5.09 2.65
N ASP A 62 7.89 5.39 3.21
CA ASP A 62 7.62 5.25 4.64
C ASP A 62 7.00 3.88 4.89
N ILE A 63 7.59 3.10 5.78
CA ILE A 63 6.98 1.85 6.23
C ILE A 63 6.05 2.17 7.39
N GLU A 64 4.75 1.94 7.19
CA GLU A 64 3.74 2.24 8.19
C GLU A 64 3.53 1.04 9.10
N PRO A 65 3.84 1.17 10.40
CA PRO A 65 3.75 0.03 11.32
C PRO A 65 2.30 -0.37 11.56
N LEU A 66 2.09 -1.64 11.90
CA LEU A 66 0.79 -2.15 12.32
C LEU A 66 0.65 -1.95 13.83
N GLU A 67 0.38 -0.73 14.24
CA GLU A 67 0.14 -0.37 15.64
C GLU A 67 -1.28 -0.74 16.06
N LEU A 68 -1.58 -0.63 17.35
CA LEU A 68 -2.89 -0.98 17.90
C LEU A 68 -4.02 -0.26 17.17
N SER A 69 -3.85 1.04 16.89
CA SER A 69 -4.84 1.87 16.19
C SER A 69 -5.14 1.38 14.78
N ALA A 70 -4.20 0.70 14.12
CA ALA A 70 -4.39 0.11 12.80
C ALA A 70 -4.78 -1.37 12.91
N ALA A 71 -4.28 -2.09 13.89
CA ALA A 71 -4.56 -3.52 14.09
C ALA A 71 -6.04 -3.78 14.37
N ILE A 72 -6.69 -2.90 15.15
CA ILE A 72 -8.11 -3.05 15.48
C ILE A 72 -8.97 -3.00 14.22
N PRO A 73 -8.94 -1.92 13.39
CA PRO A 73 -9.74 -1.89 12.16
C PRO A 73 -9.31 -2.95 11.14
N ALA A 74 -8.03 -3.24 11.01
CA ALA A 74 -7.56 -4.30 10.11
C ALA A 74 -8.10 -5.67 10.53
N GLY A 75 -8.08 -5.98 11.82
CA GLY A 75 -8.60 -7.24 12.35
C GLY A 75 -10.10 -7.39 12.11
N ARG A 76 -10.87 -6.30 12.26
CA ARG A 76 -12.30 -6.30 11.97
C ARG A 76 -12.59 -6.56 10.50
N LEU A 77 -11.82 -5.93 9.60
CA LEU A 77 -11.92 -6.17 8.16
C LEU A 77 -11.65 -7.64 7.81
N ILE A 78 -10.61 -8.23 8.39
CA ILE A 78 -10.29 -9.65 8.20
C ILE A 78 -11.44 -10.53 8.69
N GLY A 79 -11.99 -10.22 9.87
CA GLY A 79 -13.14 -10.93 10.42
C GLY A 79 -14.38 -10.84 9.54
N ASP A 80 -14.53 -9.77 8.77
CA ASP A 80 -15.63 -9.56 7.83
C ASP A 80 -15.34 -10.14 6.43
N GLY A 81 -14.21 -10.83 6.26
CA GLY A 81 -13.90 -11.52 5.01
C GLY A 81 -12.95 -10.78 4.08
N VAL A 82 -12.41 -9.64 4.46
CA VAL A 82 -11.39 -8.94 3.67
C VAL A 82 -10.08 -9.74 3.73
N ASP A 83 -9.43 -9.88 2.57
CA ASP A 83 -8.14 -10.57 2.49
C ASP A 83 -7.14 -9.91 3.45
N TRP A 84 -6.49 -10.72 4.30
CA TRP A 84 -5.55 -10.21 5.31
C TRP A 84 -4.40 -9.40 4.69
N ARG A 85 -4.01 -9.74 3.45
CA ARG A 85 -2.90 -9.09 2.75
C ARG A 85 -3.17 -7.62 2.42
N ILE A 86 -4.45 -7.23 2.35
CA ILE A 86 -4.83 -5.84 2.05
C ILE A 86 -5.51 -5.14 3.22
N ALA A 87 -5.80 -5.83 4.30
CA ALA A 87 -6.56 -5.28 5.42
C ALA A 87 -5.88 -4.05 6.04
N HIS A 88 -4.55 -4.08 6.19
CA HIS A 88 -3.79 -2.94 6.71
C HIS A 88 -3.84 -1.74 5.74
N ALA A 89 -3.75 -2.01 4.43
CA ALA A 89 -3.85 -0.95 3.42
C ALA A 89 -5.23 -0.29 3.45
N VAL A 90 -6.30 -1.09 3.53
CA VAL A 90 -7.67 -0.55 3.63
C VAL A 90 -7.82 0.31 4.88
N ALA A 91 -7.38 -0.17 6.04
CA ALA A 91 -7.45 0.60 7.28
C ALA A 91 -6.66 1.90 7.19
N ALA A 92 -5.45 1.86 6.60
CA ALA A 92 -4.60 3.03 6.43
C ALA A 92 -5.11 4.04 5.40
N ALA A 93 -5.94 3.60 4.45
CA ALA A 93 -6.51 4.45 3.41
C ALA A 93 -7.72 5.25 3.89
N LEU A 94 -8.38 4.82 4.95
CA LEU A 94 -9.57 5.50 5.46
C LEU A 94 -9.22 6.89 5.99
N PRO A 95 -10.17 7.85 5.93
CA PRO A 95 -9.95 9.18 6.50
C PRO A 95 -9.52 9.11 7.97
N SER A 96 -8.59 9.96 8.35
CA SER A 96 -8.04 10.04 9.71
C SER A 96 -7.71 11.49 10.06
N ALA A 97 -7.28 11.72 11.30
CA ALA A 97 -6.85 13.06 11.72
C ALA A 97 -5.63 13.55 10.92
N VAL A 98 -4.74 12.64 10.54
CA VAL A 98 -3.53 12.98 9.76
C VAL A 98 -3.84 13.10 8.26
N HIS A 99 -4.76 12.27 7.78
CA HIS A 99 -5.19 12.25 6.37
C HIS A 99 -6.71 12.38 6.28
N PRO A 100 -7.26 13.60 6.43
CA PRO A 100 -8.72 13.80 6.49
C PRO A 100 -9.49 13.27 5.28
N ASP A 101 -8.87 13.30 4.09
CA ASP A 101 -9.47 12.81 2.85
C ASP A 101 -9.10 11.35 2.54
N GLY A 102 -8.41 10.69 3.47
CA GLY A 102 -7.86 9.37 3.23
C GLY A 102 -6.64 9.40 2.32
N ARG A 103 -6.22 8.20 1.90
CA ARG A 103 -5.10 8.03 0.97
C ARG A 103 -5.47 7.06 -0.14
N VAL A 104 -4.88 7.26 -1.32
CA VAL A 104 -5.08 6.38 -2.48
C VAL A 104 -4.23 5.13 -2.32
N ILE A 105 -4.83 3.96 -2.58
CA ILE A 105 -4.10 2.70 -2.66
C ILE A 105 -3.77 2.43 -4.12
N LEU A 106 -2.50 2.13 -4.41
CA LEU A 106 -2.06 1.63 -5.71
C LEU A 106 -1.97 0.10 -5.62
N SER A 107 -2.65 -0.58 -6.52
CA SER A 107 -2.72 -2.04 -6.54
C SER A 107 -2.80 -2.53 -7.99
N VAL A 108 -2.13 -3.64 -8.29
CA VAL A 108 -2.29 -4.32 -9.58
C VAL A 108 -3.29 -5.49 -9.49
N GLU A 109 -3.89 -5.70 -8.33
CA GLU A 109 -4.93 -6.70 -8.08
C GLU A 109 -6.16 -6.04 -7.44
N THR A 110 -6.73 -5.07 -8.15
CA THR A 110 -7.80 -4.20 -7.64
C THR A 110 -9.07 -4.96 -7.26
N ALA A 111 -9.34 -6.10 -7.88
CA ALA A 111 -10.54 -6.91 -7.59
C ALA A 111 -10.59 -7.40 -6.15
N ARG A 112 -9.46 -7.55 -5.47
CA ARG A 112 -9.42 -7.98 -4.07
C ARG A 112 -10.09 -7.00 -3.11
N TYR A 113 -10.33 -5.76 -3.56
CA TYR A 113 -10.88 -4.70 -2.71
C TYR A 113 -12.40 -4.62 -2.76
N GLU A 114 -13.06 -5.46 -3.56
CA GLU A 114 -14.51 -5.49 -3.62
C GLU A 114 -15.08 -5.78 -2.22
N GLY A 115 -16.05 -4.97 -1.81
CA GLY A 115 -16.67 -5.08 -0.48
C GLY A 115 -15.85 -4.49 0.66
N SER A 116 -14.64 -3.98 0.41
CA SER A 116 -13.79 -3.40 1.47
C SER A 116 -14.17 -1.97 1.86
N GLY A 117 -14.94 -1.28 1.01
CA GLY A 117 -15.25 0.15 1.20
C GLY A 117 -14.21 1.10 0.61
N VAL A 118 -13.12 0.59 0.07
CA VAL A 118 -12.05 1.38 -0.56
C VAL A 118 -11.90 0.96 -2.01
N ARG A 119 -11.71 1.94 -2.89
CA ARG A 119 -11.49 1.71 -4.32
C ARG A 119 -10.03 2.02 -4.66
N PRO A 120 -9.19 1.00 -4.89
CA PRO A 120 -7.80 1.21 -5.29
C PRO A 120 -7.70 1.68 -6.74
N ILE A 121 -6.53 2.17 -7.10
CA ILE A 121 -6.20 2.57 -8.47
C ILE A 121 -5.12 1.63 -8.99
N ASP A 122 -5.32 1.10 -10.20
CA ASP A 122 -4.26 0.37 -10.90
C ASP A 122 -3.27 1.41 -11.47
N PRO A 123 -1.97 1.31 -11.15
CA PRO A 123 -0.98 2.27 -11.66
C PRO A 123 -0.93 2.34 -13.18
N GLY A 124 -1.28 1.26 -13.87
CA GLY A 124 -1.37 1.23 -15.33
C GLY A 124 -2.40 2.18 -15.91
N ASP A 125 -3.44 2.52 -15.13
CA ASP A 125 -4.49 3.44 -15.55
C ASP A 125 -4.08 4.92 -15.41
N LEU A 126 -2.94 5.19 -14.78
CA LEU A 126 -2.45 6.55 -14.54
C LEU A 126 -1.50 7.04 -15.64
N GLY A 127 -1.05 6.14 -16.45
CA GLY A 127 -0.11 6.44 -17.52
C GLY A 127 -0.77 6.59 -18.84
#